data_60464043219ec4d0a11fa3205d2a875f
#
_entry.id   60464043219ec4d0a11fa3205d2a875f
#
_cell.length_a   1.000
_cell.length_b   1.000
_cell.length_c   1.000
_cell.angle_alpha   90.00
_cell.angle_beta   90.00
_cell.angle_gamma   90.00
#
_symmetry.space_group_name_H-M   'P 1'
#
loop_
_entity.id
_entity.type
_entity.pdbx_description
1 polymer ?
#
loop_
_entity_poly.entity_id
_entity_poly.type
_entity_poly.pdbx_seq_one_letter_code
_entity_poly.pdbx_strand_id
1 'polypeptide(L)'
;MTVKSVYSHEFTRVYGATGHLDPENFTDASIHADLMQKAEIQKNSRLPHEAYLKHFVHELRQDIPLWAFVDLLTISNISFLYKISEQPIKLAVAKALGLKARGDEVLERFMHHMTIIRNLCAHGSRLYNRLFEQKPWLRKQEKALLISLPDGTVDNAHLYGFILIMRRLLKPEEFLEMKGEIAELSQKYPFVNLRYYGFREDWKSVL
;
A
#
# COMPACT_ATOMS: atom_id res chain seq x y z
N MET A 1 -1.47 4.12 -11.98
CA MET A 1 -1.66 2.64 -11.95
C MET A 1 -1.68 2.19 -10.51
N THR A 2 -2.71 1.52 -10.05
CA THR A 2 -2.84 1.14 -8.62
C THR A 2 -2.07 -0.14 -8.30
N VAL A 3 -1.67 -0.32 -7.04
CA VAL A 3 -1.01 -1.57 -6.58
C VAL A 3 -1.88 -2.80 -6.87
N LYS A 4 -3.20 -2.71 -6.70
CA LYS A 4 -4.16 -3.78 -7.02
C LYS A 4 -4.06 -4.21 -8.49
N SER A 5 -4.04 -3.25 -9.43
CA SER A 5 -3.98 -3.54 -10.86
C SER A 5 -2.64 -4.18 -11.25
N VAL A 6 -1.53 -3.69 -10.70
CA VAL A 6 -0.21 -4.26 -10.98
C VAL A 6 -0.11 -5.68 -10.42
N TYR A 7 -0.55 -5.87 -9.18
CA TYR A 7 -0.54 -7.16 -8.54
C TYR A 7 -1.35 -8.20 -9.34
N SER A 8 -2.60 -7.86 -9.69
CA SER A 8 -3.45 -8.78 -10.46
C SER A 8 -2.85 -9.11 -11.83
N HIS A 9 -2.26 -8.12 -12.51
CA HIS A 9 -1.60 -8.35 -13.79
C HIS A 9 -0.40 -9.30 -13.69
N GLU A 10 0.54 -9.03 -12.79
CA GLU A 10 1.75 -9.83 -12.65
C GLU A 10 1.44 -11.25 -12.13
N PHE A 11 0.51 -11.39 -11.21
CA PHE A 11 0.06 -12.68 -10.71
C PHE A 11 -0.64 -13.51 -11.80
N THR A 12 -1.60 -12.92 -12.50
CA THR A 12 -2.37 -13.60 -13.55
C THR A 12 -1.49 -14.04 -14.71
N ARG A 13 -0.43 -13.30 -15.02
CA ARG A 13 0.53 -13.66 -16.07
C ARG A 13 1.23 -14.99 -15.78
N VAL A 14 1.39 -15.36 -14.50
CA VAL A 14 2.09 -16.59 -14.09
C VAL A 14 1.09 -17.73 -13.82
N TYR A 15 0.01 -17.44 -13.08
CA TYR A 15 -0.89 -18.46 -12.57
C TYR A 15 -2.28 -18.50 -13.25
N GLY A 16 -2.49 -17.67 -14.28
CA GLY A 16 -3.78 -17.56 -14.96
C GLY A 16 -4.81 -16.74 -14.21
N ALA A 17 -5.96 -16.55 -14.83
CA ALA A 17 -7.00 -15.63 -14.36
C ALA A 17 -7.55 -15.97 -12.97
N THR A 18 -7.63 -17.26 -12.64
CA THR A 18 -8.22 -17.79 -11.40
C THR A 18 -7.20 -18.46 -10.48
N GLY A 19 -5.90 -18.39 -10.81
CA GLY A 19 -4.84 -19.01 -10.01
C GLY A 19 -4.78 -18.55 -8.55
N HIS A 20 -5.40 -17.42 -8.21
CA HIS A 20 -5.53 -16.95 -6.84
C HIS A 20 -6.45 -17.79 -5.95
N LEU A 21 -7.23 -18.68 -6.53
CA LEU A 21 -8.08 -19.62 -5.79
C LEU A 21 -7.31 -20.85 -5.32
N ASP A 22 -6.17 -21.14 -5.94
CA ASP A 22 -5.32 -22.26 -5.57
C ASP A 22 -4.35 -21.89 -4.45
N PRO A 23 -4.46 -22.49 -3.26
CA PRO A 23 -3.57 -22.21 -2.13
C PRO A 23 -2.11 -22.58 -2.40
N GLU A 24 -1.82 -23.49 -3.35
CA GLU A 24 -0.45 -23.90 -3.68
C GLU A 24 0.36 -22.81 -4.37
N ASN A 25 -0.30 -21.77 -4.90
CA ASN A 25 0.35 -20.58 -5.46
C ASN A 25 0.79 -19.55 -4.41
N PHE A 26 0.70 -19.91 -3.11
CA PHE A 26 1.02 -19.03 -1.98
C PHE A 26 1.86 -19.75 -0.94
N THR A 27 2.64 -18.97 -0.19
CA THR A 27 3.56 -19.50 0.83
C THR A 27 2.89 -19.79 2.18
N ASP A 28 1.62 -19.41 2.37
CA ASP A 28 0.86 -19.60 3.62
C ASP A 28 -0.61 -19.91 3.31
N ALA A 29 -0.95 -21.18 3.36
CA ALA A 29 -2.30 -21.67 3.07
C ALA A 29 -3.33 -21.21 4.12
N SER A 30 -2.92 -21.00 5.38
CA SER A 30 -3.82 -20.54 6.44
C SER A 30 -4.26 -19.10 6.22
N ILE A 31 -3.30 -18.22 5.94
CA ILE A 31 -3.60 -16.81 5.60
C ILE A 31 -4.41 -16.75 4.30
N HIS A 32 -4.07 -17.58 3.30
CA HIS A 32 -4.83 -17.67 2.06
C HIS A 32 -6.30 -18.03 2.31
N ALA A 33 -6.57 -19.07 3.08
CA ALA A 33 -7.95 -19.49 3.41
C ALA A 33 -8.75 -18.39 4.11
N ASP A 34 -8.14 -17.68 5.08
CA ASP A 34 -8.77 -16.53 5.74
C ASP A 34 -9.12 -15.40 4.76
N LEU A 35 -8.22 -15.10 3.81
CA LEU A 35 -8.47 -14.09 2.78
C LEU A 35 -9.59 -14.51 1.83
N MET A 36 -9.64 -15.76 1.42
CA MET A 36 -10.71 -16.31 0.57
C MET A 36 -12.05 -16.27 1.28
N GLN A 37 -12.10 -16.62 2.55
CA GLN A 37 -13.32 -16.49 3.36
C GLN A 37 -13.82 -15.05 3.46
N LYS A 38 -12.92 -14.09 3.70
CA LYS A 38 -13.28 -12.67 3.74
C LYS A 38 -13.79 -12.17 2.40
N ALA A 39 -13.18 -12.60 1.30
CA ALA A 39 -13.63 -12.26 -0.05
C ALA A 39 -15.01 -12.86 -0.35
N GLU A 40 -15.27 -14.09 0.07
CA GLU A 40 -16.57 -14.74 -0.11
C GLU A 40 -17.69 -14.01 0.62
N ILE A 41 -17.44 -13.55 1.86
CA ILE A 41 -18.39 -12.71 2.62
C ILE A 41 -18.68 -11.41 1.85
N GLN A 42 -17.65 -10.74 1.33
CA GLN A 42 -17.81 -9.52 0.53
C GLN A 42 -18.56 -9.78 -0.78
N LYS A 43 -18.23 -10.88 -1.47
CA LYS A 43 -18.92 -11.31 -2.68
C LYS A 43 -20.42 -11.48 -2.42
N ASN A 44 -20.79 -12.23 -1.40
CA ASN A 44 -22.19 -12.50 -1.08
C ASN A 44 -22.96 -11.23 -0.69
N SER A 45 -22.33 -10.33 0.05
CA SER A 45 -22.92 -9.04 0.42
C SER A 45 -23.13 -8.11 -0.79
N ARG A 46 -22.20 -8.11 -1.76
CA ARG A 46 -22.21 -7.20 -2.91
C ARG A 46 -22.90 -7.76 -4.14
N LEU A 47 -23.04 -9.07 -4.26
CA LEU A 47 -23.65 -9.76 -5.41
C LEU A 47 -25.02 -9.21 -5.82
N PRO A 48 -25.95 -8.85 -4.89
CA PRO A 48 -27.23 -8.28 -5.28
C PRO A 48 -27.14 -6.89 -5.95
N HIS A 49 -26.03 -6.18 -5.76
CA HIS A 49 -25.88 -4.77 -6.16
C HIS A 49 -24.87 -4.54 -7.29
N GLU A 50 -23.90 -5.46 -7.47
CA GLU A 50 -22.80 -5.29 -8.43
C GLU A 50 -23.02 -6.08 -9.71
N ALA A 51 -23.15 -5.38 -10.84
CA ALA A 51 -23.40 -5.99 -12.15
C ALA A 51 -22.33 -6.98 -12.57
N TYR A 52 -21.05 -6.66 -12.35
CA TYR A 52 -19.95 -7.56 -12.74
C TYR A 52 -19.96 -8.88 -11.95
N LEU A 53 -20.37 -8.86 -10.67
CA LEU A 53 -20.51 -10.09 -9.89
C LEU A 53 -21.64 -10.98 -10.42
N LYS A 54 -22.79 -10.37 -10.74
CA LYS A 54 -23.91 -11.09 -11.37
C LYS A 54 -23.48 -11.71 -12.68
N HIS A 55 -22.73 -10.98 -13.48
CA HIS A 55 -22.24 -11.48 -14.76
C HIS A 55 -21.38 -12.73 -14.60
N PHE A 56 -20.35 -12.70 -13.71
CA PHE A 56 -19.51 -13.90 -13.49
C PHE A 56 -20.30 -15.05 -12.85
N VAL A 57 -21.06 -14.78 -11.78
CA VAL A 57 -21.69 -15.82 -10.96
C VAL A 57 -22.93 -16.41 -11.63
N HIS A 58 -23.82 -15.58 -12.21
CA HIS A 58 -25.11 -16.04 -12.72
C HIS A 58 -25.14 -16.27 -14.23
N GLU A 59 -24.49 -15.39 -15.01
CA GLU A 59 -24.55 -15.48 -16.48
C GLU A 59 -23.45 -16.41 -16.99
N LEU A 60 -22.19 -16.17 -16.66
CA LEU A 60 -21.08 -17.02 -17.10
C LEU A 60 -20.93 -18.30 -16.29
N ARG A 61 -21.38 -18.33 -15.04
CA ARG A 61 -21.20 -19.43 -14.08
C ARG A 61 -19.73 -19.84 -13.95
N GLN A 62 -18.87 -18.84 -13.85
CA GLN A 62 -17.43 -18.98 -13.78
C GLN A 62 -16.88 -18.33 -12.52
N ASP A 63 -15.67 -18.76 -12.14
CA ASP A 63 -14.93 -18.10 -11.08
C ASP A 63 -14.58 -16.66 -11.45
N ILE A 64 -14.57 -15.79 -10.45
CA ILE A 64 -14.24 -14.39 -10.62
C ILE A 64 -12.73 -14.26 -10.87
N PRO A 65 -12.28 -13.71 -12.01
CA PRO A 65 -10.87 -13.56 -12.30
C PRO A 65 -10.22 -12.56 -11.34
N LEU A 66 -8.91 -12.71 -11.06
CA LEU A 66 -8.20 -11.94 -10.04
C LEU A 66 -8.36 -10.42 -10.22
N TRP A 67 -8.37 -9.92 -11.46
CA TRP A 67 -8.52 -8.48 -11.72
C TRP A 67 -9.87 -7.91 -11.24
N ALA A 68 -10.93 -8.71 -11.21
CA ALA A 68 -12.23 -8.35 -10.62
C ALA A 68 -12.30 -8.73 -9.13
N PHE A 69 -11.67 -9.84 -8.75
CA PHE A 69 -11.64 -10.33 -7.38
C PHE A 69 -10.95 -9.35 -6.41
N VAL A 70 -9.90 -8.64 -6.85
CA VAL A 70 -9.20 -7.65 -6.00
C VAL A 70 -10.10 -6.50 -5.53
N ASP A 71 -11.26 -6.28 -6.17
CA ASP A 71 -12.23 -5.28 -5.71
C ASP A 71 -13.03 -5.75 -4.49
N LEU A 72 -13.10 -7.04 -4.25
CA LEU A 72 -13.69 -7.62 -3.04
C LEU A 72 -12.76 -7.48 -1.82
N LEU A 73 -11.48 -7.21 -2.06
CA LEU A 73 -10.46 -7.15 -1.04
C LEU A 73 -10.20 -5.72 -0.56
N THR A 74 -10.05 -5.54 0.74
CA THR A 74 -9.56 -4.29 1.33
C THR A 74 -8.07 -4.11 1.04
N ILE A 75 -7.54 -2.91 1.27
CA ILE A 75 -6.08 -2.67 1.15
C ILE A 75 -5.28 -3.57 2.10
N SER A 76 -5.81 -3.86 3.28
CA SER A 76 -5.22 -4.81 4.23
C SER A 76 -5.13 -6.21 3.64
N ASN A 77 -6.23 -6.69 3.06
CA ASN A 77 -6.28 -8.03 2.46
C ASN A 77 -5.29 -8.16 1.28
N ILE A 78 -5.18 -7.12 0.45
CA ILE A 78 -4.18 -7.07 -0.63
C ILE A 78 -2.75 -7.07 -0.07
N SER A 79 -2.49 -6.36 1.03
CA SER A 79 -1.18 -6.38 1.69
C SER A 79 -0.80 -7.78 2.15
N PHE A 80 -1.74 -8.52 2.74
CA PHE A 80 -1.51 -9.92 3.14
C PHE A 80 -1.37 -10.87 1.93
N LEU A 81 -2.20 -10.70 0.91
CA LEU A 81 -2.12 -11.51 -0.31
C LEU A 81 -0.75 -11.33 -0.99
N TYR A 82 -0.25 -10.09 -1.08
CA TYR A 82 1.10 -9.81 -1.56
C TYR A 82 2.17 -10.44 -0.66
N LYS A 83 2.03 -10.35 0.66
CA LYS A 83 2.98 -10.89 1.63
C LYS A 83 3.17 -12.39 1.46
N ILE A 84 2.07 -13.15 1.27
CA ILE A 84 2.12 -14.61 1.10
C ILE A 84 2.35 -15.05 -0.35
N SER A 85 2.46 -14.13 -1.31
CA SER A 85 2.80 -14.47 -2.69
C SER A 85 4.24 -14.98 -2.79
N GLU A 86 4.49 -15.85 -3.75
CA GLU A 86 5.80 -16.35 -4.12
C GLU A 86 6.78 -15.20 -4.45
N GLN A 87 8.06 -15.40 -4.13
CA GLN A 87 9.09 -14.36 -4.32
C GLN A 87 9.18 -13.81 -5.76
N PRO A 88 9.06 -14.63 -6.82
CA PRO A 88 9.08 -14.11 -8.19
C PRO A 88 7.94 -13.11 -8.46
N ILE A 89 6.74 -13.35 -7.93
CA ILE A 89 5.60 -12.44 -8.06
C ILE A 89 5.86 -11.14 -7.32
N LYS A 90 6.34 -11.21 -6.07
CA LYS A 90 6.67 -10.03 -5.27
C LYS A 90 7.68 -9.13 -5.97
N LEU A 91 8.73 -9.73 -6.55
CA LEU A 91 9.74 -9.00 -7.32
C LEU A 91 9.17 -8.39 -8.61
N ALA A 92 8.31 -9.13 -9.35
CA ALA A 92 7.70 -8.65 -10.58
C ALA A 92 6.80 -7.43 -10.31
N VAL A 93 5.94 -7.51 -9.28
CA VAL A 93 5.07 -6.40 -8.86
C VAL A 93 5.88 -5.18 -8.43
N ALA A 94 6.90 -5.37 -7.59
CA ALA A 94 7.76 -4.28 -7.14
C ALA A 94 8.49 -3.60 -8.30
N LYS A 95 9.01 -4.39 -9.25
CA LYS A 95 9.66 -3.90 -10.48
C LYS A 95 8.70 -3.11 -11.35
N ALA A 96 7.48 -3.61 -11.56
CA ALA A 96 6.45 -2.94 -12.36
C ALA A 96 6.01 -1.60 -11.74
N LEU A 97 6.12 -1.47 -10.40
CA LEU A 97 5.91 -0.21 -9.67
C LEU A 97 7.16 0.69 -9.63
N GLY A 98 8.22 0.36 -10.36
CA GLY A 98 9.46 1.18 -10.42
C GLY A 98 10.38 1.04 -9.21
N LEU A 99 10.07 0.12 -8.27
CA LEU A 99 10.96 -0.16 -7.15
C LEU A 99 12.13 -1.03 -7.61
N LYS A 100 13.34 -0.63 -7.19
CA LYS A 100 14.60 -1.32 -7.57
C LYS A 100 15.10 -2.20 -6.41
N ALA A 101 16.30 -1.96 -5.91
CA ALA A 101 16.90 -2.76 -4.85
C ALA A 101 15.97 -2.97 -3.65
N ARG A 102 15.76 -4.24 -3.26
CA ARG A 102 14.83 -4.68 -2.19
C ARG A 102 13.40 -4.16 -2.38
N GLY A 103 12.97 -4.03 -3.63
CA GLY A 103 11.66 -3.45 -3.97
C GLY A 103 10.50 -4.21 -3.37
N ASP A 104 10.59 -5.53 -3.30
CA ASP A 104 9.62 -6.45 -2.69
C ASP A 104 9.42 -6.18 -1.19
N GLU A 105 10.52 -6.07 -0.43
CA GLU A 105 10.46 -5.75 1.01
C GLU A 105 9.96 -4.31 1.25
N VAL A 106 10.39 -3.36 0.41
CA VAL A 106 9.93 -1.96 0.48
C VAL A 106 8.43 -1.91 0.27
N LEU A 107 7.91 -2.60 -0.76
CA LEU A 107 6.49 -2.61 -1.08
C LEU A 107 5.68 -3.30 0.01
N GLU A 108 6.13 -4.44 0.52
CA GLU A 108 5.44 -5.17 1.59
C GLU A 108 5.26 -4.31 2.83
N ARG A 109 6.34 -3.68 3.29
CA ARG A 109 6.31 -2.77 4.44
C ARG A 109 5.43 -1.56 4.18
N PHE A 110 5.54 -0.97 2.98
CA PHE A 110 4.74 0.19 2.61
C PHE A 110 3.24 -0.12 2.61
N MET A 111 2.82 -1.23 2.00
CA MET A 111 1.41 -1.63 1.97
C MET A 111 0.85 -1.87 3.38
N HIS A 112 1.62 -2.51 4.25
CA HIS A 112 1.24 -2.70 5.65
C HIS A 112 1.04 -1.36 6.36
N HIS A 113 1.96 -0.41 6.21
CA HIS A 113 1.84 0.92 6.81
C HIS A 113 0.70 1.74 6.25
N MET A 114 0.48 1.70 4.92
CA MET A 114 -0.67 2.36 4.30
C MET A 114 -2.00 1.85 4.87
N THR A 115 -2.07 0.56 5.19
CA THR A 115 -3.23 0.01 5.90
C THR A 115 -3.41 0.66 7.28
N ILE A 116 -2.34 0.78 8.06
CA ILE A 116 -2.38 1.40 9.39
C ILE A 116 -2.77 2.88 9.28
N ILE A 117 -2.08 3.65 8.42
CA ILE A 117 -2.34 5.09 8.24
C ILE A 117 -3.78 5.32 7.77
N ARG A 118 -4.23 4.57 6.75
CA ARG A 118 -5.60 4.67 6.25
C ARG A 118 -6.63 4.36 7.34
N ASN A 119 -6.41 3.35 8.15
CA ASN A 119 -7.34 3.00 9.24
C ASN A 119 -7.35 4.08 10.33
N LEU A 120 -6.20 4.63 10.69
CA LEU A 120 -6.13 5.75 11.62
C LEU A 120 -6.93 6.96 11.11
N CYS A 121 -6.76 7.32 9.84
CA CYS A 121 -7.52 8.41 9.21
C CYS A 121 -9.01 8.11 9.17
N ALA A 122 -9.41 6.91 8.75
CA ALA A 122 -10.81 6.50 8.61
C ALA A 122 -11.56 6.48 9.95
N HIS A 123 -10.85 6.20 11.04
CA HIS A 123 -11.43 6.19 12.40
C HIS A 123 -11.21 7.51 13.15
N GLY A 124 -10.79 8.58 12.49
CA GLY A 124 -10.53 9.88 13.13
C GLY A 124 -9.42 9.84 14.19
N SER A 125 -8.55 8.83 14.14
CA SER A 125 -7.47 8.66 15.10
C SER A 125 -6.31 9.62 14.83
N ARG A 126 -5.60 9.97 15.91
CA ARG A 126 -4.50 10.93 15.86
C ARG A 126 -3.30 10.41 15.06
N LEU A 127 -2.87 11.16 14.04
CA LEU A 127 -1.59 11.00 13.35
C LEU A 127 -0.50 11.92 13.91
N TYR A 128 -0.89 13.04 14.50
CA TYR A 128 0.04 14.04 15.06
C TYR A 128 0.91 13.43 16.15
N ASN A 129 2.22 13.61 16.04
CA ASN A 129 3.23 13.07 16.95
C ASN A 129 3.09 11.55 17.18
N ARG A 130 2.75 10.81 16.12
CA ARG A 130 2.64 9.36 16.17
C ARG A 130 3.91 8.70 15.69
N LEU A 131 4.43 7.82 16.53
CA LEU A 131 5.54 6.95 16.19
C LEU A 131 5.01 5.61 15.65
N PHE A 132 5.57 5.18 14.52
CA PHE A 132 5.29 3.88 13.94
C PHE A 132 6.39 2.90 14.31
N GLU A 133 6.02 1.73 14.83
CA GLU A 133 6.97 0.67 15.24
C GLU A 133 7.77 0.15 14.04
N GLN A 134 7.09 -0.17 12.96
CA GLN A 134 7.74 -0.55 11.72
C GLN A 134 8.16 0.70 10.95
N LYS A 135 9.45 0.82 10.72
CA LYS A 135 10.02 1.96 10.00
C LYS A 135 10.13 1.64 8.50
N PRO A 136 9.88 2.62 7.60
CA PRO A 136 10.08 2.43 6.18
C PRO A 136 11.55 2.17 5.87
N TRP A 137 11.80 1.33 4.85
CA TRP A 137 13.17 1.16 4.36
C TRP A 137 13.51 2.32 3.42
N LEU A 138 14.46 3.16 3.83
CA LEU A 138 14.91 4.35 3.11
C LEU A 138 16.34 4.18 2.61
N ARG A 139 16.61 4.68 1.41
CA ARG A 139 17.96 4.78 0.84
C ARG A 139 18.77 5.84 1.61
N LYS A 140 20.11 5.80 1.48
CA LYS A 140 20.99 6.79 2.12
C LYS A 140 20.60 8.23 1.80
N GLN A 141 20.27 8.50 0.53
CA GLN A 141 19.84 9.83 0.07
C GLN A 141 18.52 10.29 0.71
N GLU A 142 17.57 9.38 0.90
CA GLU A 142 16.29 9.67 1.54
C GLU A 142 16.43 9.87 3.05
N LYS A 143 17.30 9.09 3.68
CA LYS A 143 17.64 9.30 5.11
C LYS A 143 18.22 10.68 5.38
N ALA A 144 18.98 11.25 4.44
CA ALA A 144 19.50 12.60 4.52
C ALA A 144 18.40 13.70 4.52
N LEU A 145 17.18 13.34 4.10
CA LEU A 145 16.01 14.23 4.13
C LEU A 145 15.24 14.16 5.45
N LEU A 146 15.60 13.28 6.37
CA LEU A 146 14.97 13.14 7.69
C LEU A 146 15.61 14.09 8.71
N ILE A 147 14.89 14.31 9.82
CA ILE A 147 15.43 15.04 10.98
C ILE A 147 16.54 14.20 11.61
N SER A 148 17.70 14.80 11.87
CA SER A 148 18.76 14.20 12.67
C SER A 148 18.42 14.26 14.15
N LEU A 149 18.57 13.13 14.85
CA LEU A 149 18.34 13.01 16.28
C LEU A 149 19.63 13.23 17.05
N PRO A 150 19.56 13.58 18.35
CA PRO A 150 20.74 13.85 19.18
C PRO A 150 21.72 12.67 19.30
N ASP A 151 21.23 11.43 19.14
CA ASP A 151 22.03 10.20 19.18
C ASP A 151 22.75 9.89 17.85
N GLY A 152 22.69 10.81 16.88
CA GLY A 152 23.27 10.62 15.54
C GLY A 152 22.43 9.77 14.59
N THR A 153 21.28 9.26 15.01
CA THR A 153 20.33 8.56 14.15
C THR A 153 19.40 9.55 13.42
N VAL A 154 18.47 9.03 12.63
CA VAL A 154 17.49 9.86 11.94
C VAL A 154 16.07 9.48 12.35
N ASP A 155 15.18 10.47 12.37
CA ASP A 155 13.77 10.28 12.68
C ASP A 155 13.03 9.59 11.52
N ASN A 156 13.07 8.27 11.51
CA ASN A 156 12.41 7.41 10.55
C ASN A 156 11.14 6.75 11.13
N ALA A 157 10.64 7.24 12.25
CA ALA A 157 9.48 6.66 12.92
C ALA A 157 8.18 7.45 12.70
N HIS A 158 8.26 8.66 12.20
CA HIS A 158 7.11 9.50 11.88
C HIS A 158 6.63 9.37 10.43
N LEU A 159 5.50 10.02 10.11
CA LEU A 159 4.81 9.95 8.82
C LEU A 159 5.71 10.33 7.63
N TYR A 160 6.62 11.28 7.80
CA TYR A 160 7.44 11.80 6.71
C TYR A 160 8.28 10.73 6.01
N GLY A 161 8.77 9.72 6.75
CA GLY A 161 9.49 8.58 6.16
C GLY A 161 8.63 7.80 5.13
N PHE A 162 7.32 7.69 5.35
CA PHE A 162 6.39 7.05 4.40
C PHE A 162 6.11 7.92 3.19
N ILE A 163 6.06 9.24 3.36
CA ILE A 163 5.93 10.21 2.25
C ILE A 163 7.12 10.07 1.28
N LEU A 164 8.32 9.83 1.80
CA LEU A 164 9.49 9.58 0.96
C LEU A 164 9.38 8.29 0.13
N ILE A 165 8.69 7.25 0.63
CA ILE A 165 8.37 6.07 -0.17
C ILE A 165 7.31 6.39 -1.23
N MET A 166 6.29 7.18 -0.90
CA MET A 166 5.26 7.59 -1.87
C MET A 166 5.87 8.32 -3.07
N ARG A 167 6.92 9.11 -2.87
CA ARG A 167 7.69 9.76 -3.95
C ARG A 167 8.24 8.76 -4.98
N ARG A 168 8.49 7.51 -4.60
CA ARG A 168 8.95 6.46 -5.53
C ARG A 168 7.82 5.75 -6.25
N LEU A 169 6.63 5.73 -5.67
CA LEU A 169 5.48 4.94 -6.12
C LEU A 169 4.49 5.77 -6.93
N LEU A 170 4.37 7.06 -6.63
CA LEU A 170 3.50 7.98 -7.34
C LEU A 170 4.19 8.48 -8.62
N LYS A 171 3.38 8.88 -9.60
CA LYS A 171 3.87 9.65 -10.72
C LYS A 171 4.36 11.01 -10.24
N PRO A 172 5.32 11.65 -10.92
CA PRO A 172 5.83 12.96 -10.52
C PRO A 172 4.72 14.01 -10.30
N GLU A 173 3.70 14.01 -11.17
CA GLU A 173 2.58 14.96 -11.10
C GLU A 173 1.73 14.70 -9.85
N GLU A 174 1.37 13.43 -9.59
CA GLU A 174 0.58 13.03 -8.41
C GLU A 174 1.34 13.36 -7.10
N PHE A 175 2.67 13.18 -7.12
CA PHE A 175 3.49 13.53 -5.96
C PHE A 175 3.58 15.04 -5.74
N LEU A 176 3.70 15.84 -6.80
CA LEU A 176 3.71 17.30 -6.73
C LEU A 176 2.36 17.85 -6.23
N GLU A 177 1.25 17.29 -6.67
CA GLU A 177 -0.09 17.61 -6.19
C GLU A 177 -0.19 17.36 -4.67
N MET A 178 0.16 16.15 -4.21
CA MET A 178 0.18 15.82 -2.77
C MET A 178 1.08 16.77 -1.96
N LYS A 179 2.26 17.11 -2.48
CA LYS A 179 3.16 18.06 -1.86
C LYS A 179 2.53 19.46 -1.76
N GLY A 180 1.83 19.90 -2.81
CA GLY A 180 1.07 21.15 -2.85
C GLY A 180 -0.01 21.18 -1.76
N GLU A 181 -0.83 20.12 -1.68
CA GLU A 181 -1.86 19.98 -0.64
C GLU A 181 -1.28 20.06 0.79
N ILE A 182 -0.16 19.39 1.05
CA ILE A 182 0.52 19.47 2.35
C ILE A 182 0.98 20.91 2.63
N ALA A 183 1.49 21.62 1.62
CA ALA A 183 1.92 23.01 1.76
C ALA A 183 0.74 23.95 2.06
N GLU A 184 -0.40 23.77 1.38
CA GLU A 184 -1.64 24.52 1.63
C GLU A 184 -2.17 24.25 3.04
N LEU A 185 -2.23 22.98 3.47
CA LEU A 185 -2.63 22.64 4.83
C LEU A 185 -1.72 23.29 5.88
N SER A 186 -0.40 23.34 5.62
CA SER A 186 0.55 23.97 6.53
C SER A 186 0.34 25.49 6.66
N GLN A 187 -0.16 26.15 5.63
CA GLN A 187 -0.51 27.57 5.65
C GLN A 187 -1.87 27.80 6.34
N LYS A 188 -2.84 26.95 6.02
CA LYS A 188 -4.19 27.03 6.60
C LYS A 188 -4.21 26.79 8.12
N TYR A 189 -3.30 25.96 8.60
CA TYR A 189 -3.21 25.57 10.01
C TYR A 189 -1.80 25.85 10.58
N PRO A 190 -1.39 27.12 10.72
CA PRO A 190 -0.01 27.49 11.09
C PRO A 190 0.38 27.07 12.52
N PHE A 191 -0.60 26.77 13.37
CA PHE A 191 -0.38 26.22 14.72
C PHE A 191 0.00 24.72 14.72
N VAL A 192 -0.16 24.02 13.59
CA VAL A 192 0.25 22.62 13.46
C VAL A 192 1.72 22.57 13.06
N ASN A 193 2.56 22.16 14.00
CA ASN A 193 3.99 22.04 13.74
C ASN A 193 4.28 20.70 13.02
N LEU A 194 4.64 20.79 11.74
CA LEU A 194 4.93 19.61 10.90
C LEU A 194 6.13 18.79 11.38
N ARG A 195 6.99 19.34 12.27
CA ARG A 195 8.08 18.59 12.89
C ARG A 195 7.57 17.34 13.63
N TYR A 196 6.37 17.41 14.22
CA TYR A 196 5.74 16.25 14.88
C TYR A 196 5.18 15.18 13.91
N TYR A 197 5.28 15.42 12.61
CA TYR A 197 5.09 14.42 11.58
C TYR A 197 6.41 13.96 10.94
N GLY A 198 7.56 14.45 11.45
CA GLY A 198 8.91 14.13 10.98
C GLY A 198 9.41 15.02 9.84
N PHE A 199 8.71 16.10 9.49
CA PHE A 199 9.18 17.05 8.47
C PHE A 199 10.29 17.95 9.00
N ARG A 200 11.32 18.15 8.19
CA ARG A 200 12.33 19.21 8.41
C ARG A 200 11.74 20.58 8.10
N GLU A 201 12.37 21.63 8.59
CA GLU A 201 11.96 23.01 8.30
C GLU A 201 12.03 23.35 6.81
N ASP A 202 13.05 22.83 6.12
CA ASP A 202 13.31 23.04 4.70
C ASP A 202 12.60 22.03 3.77
N TRP A 203 11.65 21.26 4.26
CA TRP A 203 11.00 20.17 3.52
C TRP A 203 10.42 20.59 2.17
N LYS A 204 9.95 21.84 2.04
CA LYS A 204 9.38 22.36 0.79
C LYS A 204 10.40 22.43 -0.34
N SER A 205 11.68 22.65 -0.01
CA SER A 205 12.76 22.75 -1.00
C SER A 205 13.42 21.41 -1.31
N VAL A 206 13.38 20.45 -0.39
CA VAL A 206 14.09 19.15 -0.52
C VAL A 206 13.19 17.99 -0.91
N LEU A 207 11.87 18.07 -0.67
CA LEU A 207 10.89 17.10 -1.09
C LEU A 207 10.45 17.35 -2.53
#